data_96ad86eb7db98d90d76c103034708a37
#
_entry.id   96ad86eb7db98d90d76c103034708a37
#
_cell.length_a   1.000
_cell.length_b   1.000
_cell.length_c   1.000
_cell.angle_alpha   90.00
_cell.angle_beta   90.00
_cell.angle_gamma   90.00
#
_symmetry.space_group_name_H-M   'P 1'
#
loop_
_entity.id
_entity.type
_entity.pdbx_description
1 polymer ?
#
loop_
_entity_poly.entity_id
_entity_poly.type
_entity_poly.pdbx_seq_one_letter_code
_entity_poly.pdbx_strand_id
1 'polypeptide(L)' 'MLVKIFDEEHEQDLEIAINDFIKYIDNIIDIKYCVAIMNDSKTKEQIYCYSAMIIYQE' A
#
# COMPACT_ATOMS: atom_id res chain seq x y z
N MET A 1 -17.74 7.58 -3.76
CA MET A 1 -16.38 7.07 -4.03
C MET A 1 -15.51 7.30 -2.81
N LEU A 2 -14.83 6.28 -2.38
CA LEU A 2 -13.97 6.31 -1.20
C LEU A 2 -12.55 5.86 -1.56
N VAL A 3 -11.60 6.23 -0.72
CA VAL A 3 -10.22 5.78 -0.87
C VAL A 3 -9.72 5.18 0.44
N LYS A 4 -8.89 4.14 0.32
CA LYS A 4 -8.18 3.54 1.44
C LYS A 4 -6.70 3.52 1.11
N ILE A 5 -5.88 4.06 2.02
CA ILE A 5 -4.45 4.16 1.81
C ILE A 5 -3.72 3.21 2.76
N PHE A 6 -2.77 2.47 2.20
CA PHE A 6 -1.91 1.55 2.94
C PHE A 6 -0.44 1.91 2.74
N ASP A 7 0.32 1.87 3.81
CA ASP A 7 1.79 2.02 3.80
C ASP A 7 2.40 0.88 4.60
N GLU A 8 3.34 0.18 4.01
CA GLU A 8 4.03 -0.91 4.67
C GLU A 8 5.52 -0.90 4.31
N GLU A 9 6.34 -1.48 5.18
CA GLU A 9 7.78 -1.57 4.95
C GLU A 9 8.17 -2.78 4.11
N HIS A 10 7.27 -3.76 3.96
CA HIS A 10 7.50 -4.97 3.20
C HIS A 10 6.34 -5.21 2.26
N GLU A 11 6.66 -5.61 1.02
CA GLU A 11 5.64 -5.80 -0.01
C GLU A 11 4.64 -6.90 0.34
N GLN A 12 5.09 -7.95 1.05
CA GLN A 12 4.19 -9.02 1.46
C GLN A 12 3.16 -8.52 2.48
N ASP A 13 3.58 -7.66 3.40
CA ASP A 13 2.68 -7.08 4.38
C ASP A 13 1.64 -6.19 3.70
N LEU A 14 2.06 -5.45 2.68
CA LEU A 14 1.14 -4.64 1.90
C LEU A 14 0.12 -5.50 1.16
N GLU A 15 0.58 -6.59 0.54
CA GLU A 15 -0.28 -7.52 -0.17
C GLU A 15 -1.34 -8.12 0.75
N ILE A 16 -0.92 -8.56 1.94
CA ILE A 16 -1.84 -9.13 2.93
C ILE A 16 -2.88 -8.09 3.36
N ALA A 17 -2.44 -6.87 3.65
CA ALA A 17 -3.34 -5.80 4.08
C ALA A 17 -4.36 -5.46 3.00
N ILE A 18 -3.93 -5.37 1.75
CA ILE A 18 -4.82 -5.08 0.62
C ILE A 18 -5.82 -6.22 0.43
N ASN A 19 -5.36 -7.47 0.42
CA ASN A 19 -6.22 -8.62 0.20
C ASN A 19 -7.25 -8.76 1.33
N ASP A 20 -6.87 -8.50 2.57
CA ASP A 20 -7.82 -8.53 3.68
C ASP A 20 -8.88 -7.44 3.55
N PHE A 21 -8.52 -6.29 3.04
CA PHE A 21 -9.45 -5.19 2.86
C PHE A 21 -10.43 -5.46 1.72
N ILE A 22 -9.91 -5.85 0.54
CA ILE A 22 -10.74 -5.94 -0.67
C ILE A 22 -11.73 -7.10 -0.63
N LYS A 23 -11.50 -8.12 0.20
CA LYS A 23 -12.46 -9.23 0.27
C LYS A 23 -13.82 -8.82 0.84
N TYR A 24 -13.89 -7.66 1.50
CA TYR A 24 -15.15 -7.14 2.04
C TYR A 24 -15.74 -6.01 1.19
N ILE A 25 -15.11 -5.71 0.05
CA ILE A 25 -15.52 -4.61 -0.83
C ILE A 25 -16.06 -5.18 -2.13
N ASP A 26 -17.30 -4.84 -2.47
CA ASP A 26 -17.96 -5.38 -3.66
C ASP A 26 -17.53 -4.66 -4.94
N ASN A 27 -17.13 -3.40 -4.84
CA ASN A 27 -16.91 -2.58 -6.03
C ASN A 27 -15.60 -1.81 -5.92
N ILE A 28 -14.54 -2.41 -6.47
CA ILE A 28 -13.22 -1.79 -6.56
C ILE A 28 -13.14 -1.05 -7.90
N ILE A 29 -12.86 0.24 -7.83
CA ILE A 29 -12.74 1.08 -9.03
C ILE A 29 -11.32 1.02 -9.58
N ASP A 30 -10.32 1.20 -8.70
CA ASP A 30 -8.92 1.20 -9.11
C ASP A 30 -8.03 0.93 -7.91
N ILE A 31 -6.83 0.43 -8.18
CA ILE A 31 -5.78 0.26 -7.18
C ILE A 31 -4.50 0.88 -7.74
N LYS A 32 -3.93 1.82 -7.00
CA LYS A 32 -2.69 2.46 -7.39
C LYS A 32 -1.58 2.04 -6.43
N TYR A 33 -0.43 1.71 -6.98
CA TYR A 33 0.70 1.19 -6.22
C TYR A 33 1.92 2.07 -6.44
N CYS A 34 2.68 2.30 -5.37
CA CYS A 34 3.89 3.11 -5.42
C CYS A 34 4.94 2.54 -4.48
N VAL A 35 6.19 2.56 -4.90
CA VAL A 35 7.33 2.18 -4.07
C VAL A 35 8.23 3.40 -3.93
N ALA A 36 8.55 3.77 -2.69
CA ALA A 36 9.52 4.81 -2.40
C ALA A 36 10.74 4.19 -1.73
N ILE A 37 11.92 4.67 -2.09
CA ILE A 37 13.18 4.23 -1.50
C ILE A 37 13.85 5.42 -0.86
N MET A 38 14.22 5.28 0.41
CA MET A 38 14.96 6.30 1.15
C MET A 38 16.27 5.72 1.63
N ASN A 39 17.31 6.54 1.61
CA ASN A 39 18.61 6.16 2.17
C ASN A 39 18.77 6.85 3.53
N ASP A 40 19.09 6.05 4.56
CA ASP A 40 19.45 6.62 5.86
C ASP A 40 20.90 7.07 5.82
N SER A 41 21.13 8.36 6.00
CA SER A 41 22.47 8.90 5.93
C SER A 41 23.36 8.47 7.10
N LYS A 42 22.77 8.05 8.21
CA LYS A 42 23.53 7.62 9.40
C LYS A 42 23.95 6.16 9.32
N THR A 43 23.03 5.28 8.91
CA THR A 43 23.27 3.84 8.87
C THR A 43 23.64 3.36 7.47
N LYS A 44 23.43 4.18 6.46
CA LYS A 44 23.60 3.84 5.03
C LYS A 44 22.68 2.71 4.57
N GLU A 45 21.62 2.45 5.31
CA GLU A 45 20.62 1.46 4.93
C GLU A 45 19.61 2.07 3.96
N GLN A 46 19.10 1.22 3.08
CA GLN A 46 17.99 1.59 2.21
C GLN A 46 16.69 1.22 2.89
N ILE A 47 15.78 2.17 2.99
CA ILE A 47 14.46 1.97 3.54
C ILE A 47 13.45 1.99 2.39
N TYR A 48 12.67 0.94 2.28
CA TYR A 48 11.63 0.82 1.26
C TYR A 48 10.27 1.11 1.90
N CYS A 49 9.48 1.91 1.22
CA CYS A 49 8.11 2.15 1.61
C CYS A 49 7.20 1.73 0.47
N TYR A 50 6.35 0.75 0.73
CA TYR A 50 5.41 0.22 -0.24
C TYR A 50 4.04 0.79 0.10
N SER A 51 3.46 1.52 -0.85
CA SER A 51 2.20 2.22 -0.63
C SER A 51 1.18 1.83 -1.68
N ALA A 52 -0.08 1.77 -1.29
CA ALA A 52 -1.17 1.53 -2.21
C ALA A 52 -2.36 2.38 -1.83
N MET A 53 -3.10 2.81 -2.85
CA MET A 53 -4.37 3.48 -2.67
C MET A 53 -5.45 2.68 -3.39
N ILE A 54 -6.48 2.30 -2.64
CA ILE A 54 -7.62 1.59 -3.19
C ILE A 54 -8.76 2.58 -3.32
N ILE A 55 -9.29 2.70 -4.52
CA ILE A 55 -10.44 3.54 -4.82
C ILE A 55 -11.64 2.62 -4.99
N TYR A 56 -12.68 2.84 -4.18
CA TYR A 56 -13.80 1.92 -4.14
C TYR A 56 -15.11 2.63 -3.92
N GLN A 57 -16.20 1.91 -4.12
CA GLN A 57 -17.56 2.38 -3.94
C GLN A 57 -18.24 1.53 -2.89
N GLU A 58 -18.93 2.15 -1.96
CA GLU A 58 -19.75 1.43 -0.98
C GLU A 58 -21.01 0.85 -1.59
#